data_a00cc6a51f6f56ed6895d7b1865c13d8
#
_entry.id   a00cc6a51f6f56ed6895d7b1865c13d8
#
_cell.length_a   1.000
_cell.length_b   1.000
_cell.length_c   1.000
_cell.angle_alpha   90.00
_cell.angle_beta   90.00
_cell.angle_gamma   90.00
#
_symmetry.space_group_name_H-M   'P 1'
#
loop_
_entity.id
_entity.type
_entity.pdbx_description
1 polymer ?
#
loop_
_entity_poly.entity_id
_entity_poly.type
_entity_poly.pdbx_seq_one_letter_code
_entity_poly.pdbx_strand_id
1 'polypeptide(L)'
;VQYPINEDKTKNIWRILGTYIIDGETVTKMIKVDTVTNLDNLYNTLTDNKSIILSTNKFNCFSSTCNTSDYTNIGILTNYEYNQIGGNNSYLQSLNPFLLKTENGFNEVTDNGINEGVTSSNLKPVVYIKTEVQTSGSGSISDPYTLTPSSDINLVAYTLNGQSTTKTYAELLTTNVVKNVTCKNGTTANWDITDFSIKLKNIHTPDYCTIDFTDGYTVTLTATNGTVNPSNVSVGYGGSAKFTVTPNDGFKAELETNTCGGTLSGNIYTISNITGNKTCTITFKLNLSTLYDKILADNPTRSTRSNNNRGANDFATPLSATTTGILYTGTENITRITDSPKEVYYYAGNTTNNWVKFANLYWRIIRTNHDSSIRLLYVGTSPDTTSGNIGTSKFNTSYNSPKYVGYKYGEDTSLDTIRNNTTDSTIKTYVDNWYKNNLSSYSKYISTSAVYCNDRSLGTDQTYSVSSSSKFNFAPYYRMDFDTKGAKANPSYNCTDIRDAFSVDNTSAKLDYPIGLMTADEIAFAGGVAFIKMSTPYAWFISNSAGSQVSDWWWSLSPSVWSGAYLYVWRWYSDAADLDDIVVNRANAVRPVISLKSCNLISGGDGSANNPYIVSTDGTSC
;
A
#
# COMPACT_ATOMS: atom_id res chain seq x y z
N VAL A 1 15.85 35.33 -32.97
CA VAL A 1 16.76 35.76 -34.08
C VAL A 1 16.01 35.72 -35.38
N GLN A 2 16.15 36.73 -36.22
CA GLN A 2 15.69 36.74 -37.61
C GLN A 2 16.88 36.49 -38.52
N TYR A 3 16.81 35.40 -39.30
CA TYR A 3 17.89 35.04 -40.22
C TYR A 3 17.38 34.16 -41.38
N PRO A 4 17.59 34.53 -42.66
CA PRO A 4 18.10 35.85 -43.10
C PRO A 4 17.12 36.98 -42.79
N ILE A 5 17.60 38.20 -42.78
CA ILE A 5 16.81 39.40 -42.49
C ILE A 5 15.63 39.50 -43.45
N ASN A 6 14.45 39.87 -42.94
CA ASN A 6 13.25 40.09 -43.71
C ASN A 6 12.54 41.36 -43.19
N GLU A 7 11.93 42.14 -44.08
CA GLU A 7 11.14 43.32 -43.68
C GLU A 7 9.97 42.94 -42.77
N ASP A 8 9.37 41.76 -43.00
CA ASP A 8 8.41 41.18 -42.10
C ASP A 8 9.14 40.49 -40.95
N LYS A 9 9.15 41.16 -39.80
CA LYS A 9 9.82 40.69 -38.58
C LYS A 9 9.27 39.38 -38.02
N THR A 10 8.14 38.88 -38.54
CA THR A 10 7.56 37.59 -38.12
C THR A 10 8.09 36.41 -38.94
N LYS A 11 8.83 36.66 -40.03
CA LYS A 11 9.39 35.64 -40.91
C LYS A 11 10.85 35.33 -40.60
N ASN A 12 11.29 34.16 -40.99
CA ASN A 12 12.65 33.67 -40.82
C ASN A 12 13.11 33.70 -39.34
N ILE A 13 12.24 33.35 -38.45
CA ILE A 13 12.50 33.39 -36.99
C ILE A 13 13.20 32.10 -36.54
N TRP A 14 14.24 32.29 -35.75
CA TRP A 14 15.02 31.24 -35.11
C TRP A 14 15.07 31.48 -33.60
N ARG A 15 15.17 30.40 -32.85
CA ARG A 15 15.43 30.46 -31.42
C ARG A 15 16.84 30.00 -31.11
N ILE A 16 17.50 30.71 -30.20
CA ILE A 16 18.84 30.34 -29.72
C ILE A 16 18.69 29.13 -28.78
N LEU A 17 19.43 28.07 -29.09
CA LEU A 17 19.50 26.86 -28.24
C LEU A 17 20.64 26.98 -27.23
N GLY A 18 21.74 27.63 -27.61
CA GLY A 18 22.90 27.81 -26.76
C GLY A 18 24.13 28.23 -27.55
N THR A 19 25.21 28.45 -26.80
CA THR A 19 26.52 28.78 -27.36
C THR A 19 27.47 27.62 -27.06
N TYR A 20 28.29 27.25 -28.04
CA TYR A 20 29.16 26.09 -28.00
C TYR A 20 30.58 26.48 -28.44
N ILE A 21 31.57 25.69 -28.06
CA ILE A 21 32.91 25.72 -28.64
C ILE A 21 33.04 24.48 -29.53
N ILE A 22 33.21 24.68 -30.84
CA ILE A 22 33.39 23.61 -31.82
C ILE A 22 34.72 23.85 -32.53
N ASP A 23 35.62 22.89 -32.43
CA ASP A 23 36.95 22.95 -33.02
C ASP A 23 37.74 24.22 -32.67
N GLY A 24 37.54 24.75 -31.46
CA GLY A 24 38.16 25.97 -30.96
C GLY A 24 37.41 27.27 -31.32
N GLU A 25 36.36 27.21 -32.09
CA GLU A 25 35.51 28.35 -32.43
C GLU A 25 34.28 28.40 -31.54
N THR A 26 33.95 29.59 -31.04
CA THR A 26 32.66 29.81 -30.34
C THR A 26 31.57 30.00 -31.38
N VAL A 27 30.47 29.28 -31.22
CA VAL A 27 29.33 29.30 -32.16
C VAL A 27 28.02 29.34 -31.40
N THR A 28 27.00 29.93 -31.99
CA THR A 28 25.63 29.94 -31.46
C THR A 28 24.78 28.95 -32.25
N LYS A 29 24.21 27.97 -31.55
CA LYS A 29 23.26 27.01 -32.14
C LYS A 29 21.87 27.60 -32.13
N MET A 30 21.16 27.51 -33.24
CA MET A 30 19.79 28.01 -33.37
C MET A 30 18.90 26.98 -34.04
N ILE A 31 17.61 26.98 -33.66
CA ILE A 31 16.55 26.18 -34.28
C ILE A 31 15.53 27.10 -34.96
N LYS A 32 15.13 26.78 -36.19
CA LYS A 32 14.10 27.51 -36.91
C LYS A 32 12.71 27.29 -36.27
N VAL A 33 11.94 28.36 -36.14
CA VAL A 33 10.58 28.28 -35.57
C VAL A 33 9.62 27.56 -36.52
N ASP A 34 9.68 27.87 -37.80
CA ASP A 34 8.86 27.24 -38.83
C ASP A 34 9.43 25.89 -39.26
N THR A 35 8.57 24.97 -39.64
CA THR A 35 8.98 23.69 -40.26
C THR A 35 9.32 23.83 -41.72
N VAL A 36 10.15 22.93 -42.21
CA VAL A 36 10.49 22.81 -43.64
C VAL A 36 10.36 21.36 -44.09
N THR A 37 10.21 21.17 -45.40
CA THR A 37 10.10 19.82 -45.98
C THR A 37 11.46 19.24 -46.42
N ASN A 38 12.44 20.12 -46.65
CA ASN A 38 13.77 19.72 -47.10
C ASN A 38 14.83 20.70 -46.59
N LEU A 39 15.89 20.18 -45.94
CA LEU A 39 16.96 20.97 -45.36
C LEU A 39 17.88 21.60 -46.41
N ASP A 40 18.20 20.87 -47.49
CA ASP A 40 19.09 21.36 -48.54
C ASP A 40 18.44 22.51 -49.33
N ASN A 41 17.15 22.42 -49.61
CA ASN A 41 16.40 23.49 -50.22
C ASN A 41 16.43 24.76 -49.37
N LEU A 42 16.22 24.63 -48.05
CA LEU A 42 16.34 25.76 -47.15
C LEU A 42 17.76 26.35 -47.19
N TYR A 43 18.79 25.50 -47.02
CA TYR A 43 20.18 25.96 -47.02
C TYR A 43 20.53 26.71 -48.33
N ASN A 44 20.01 26.24 -49.46
CA ASN A 44 20.22 26.92 -50.77
C ASN A 44 19.54 28.29 -50.87
N THR A 45 18.46 28.52 -50.09
CA THR A 45 17.80 29.85 -50.03
C THR A 45 18.54 30.87 -49.15
N LEU A 46 19.50 30.43 -48.33
CA LEU A 46 20.30 31.29 -47.44
C LEU A 46 21.45 31.99 -48.20
N THR A 47 21.26 32.37 -49.42
CA THR A 47 22.17 33.02 -50.40
C THR A 47 23.46 33.65 -49.81
N ASP A 48 23.51 34.96 -49.65
CA ASP A 48 24.72 35.71 -49.27
C ASP A 48 25.13 35.53 -47.77
N ASN A 49 24.34 34.88 -46.99
CA ASN A 49 24.57 34.75 -45.56
C ASN A 49 25.18 33.38 -45.15
N LYS A 50 25.53 32.52 -46.11
CA LYS A 50 26.07 31.17 -45.81
C LYS A 50 27.43 31.20 -45.10
N SER A 51 28.20 32.27 -45.28
CA SER A 51 29.52 32.40 -44.67
C SER A 51 29.54 32.37 -43.14
N ILE A 52 28.43 32.74 -42.51
CA ILE A 52 28.31 32.75 -41.05
C ILE A 52 27.86 31.40 -40.48
N ILE A 53 27.48 30.44 -41.31
CA ILE A 53 27.07 29.10 -40.86
C ILE A 53 28.30 28.21 -40.79
N LEU A 54 28.52 27.59 -39.65
CA LEU A 54 29.58 26.61 -39.44
C LEU A 54 29.20 25.26 -40.05
N SER A 55 30.10 24.72 -40.90
CA SER A 55 30.04 23.31 -41.30
C SER A 55 30.59 22.43 -40.18
N THR A 56 29.81 21.48 -39.68
CA THR A 56 30.20 20.67 -38.54
C THR A 56 29.58 19.25 -38.58
N ASN A 57 30.23 18.30 -37.94
CA ASN A 57 29.72 16.93 -37.75
C ASN A 57 28.81 16.80 -36.51
N LYS A 58 28.58 17.85 -35.74
CA LYS A 58 27.85 17.83 -34.47
C LYS A 58 26.34 17.63 -34.61
N PHE A 59 25.78 17.65 -35.82
CA PHE A 59 24.37 17.34 -36.06
C PHE A 59 24.01 15.85 -35.92
N ASN A 60 25.00 14.95 -35.71
CA ASN A 60 24.82 13.51 -35.57
C ASN A 60 25.30 13.00 -34.21
N CYS A 61 25.17 13.80 -33.16
CA CYS A 61 25.54 13.43 -31.80
C CYS A 61 24.33 12.81 -31.08
N PHE A 62 24.33 11.49 -30.86
CA PHE A 62 23.25 10.75 -30.21
C PHE A 62 23.57 10.41 -28.75
N SER A 63 24.76 10.76 -28.29
CA SER A 63 25.25 10.60 -26.93
C SER A 63 26.22 11.73 -26.59
N SER A 64 26.90 11.64 -25.46
CA SER A 64 27.97 12.57 -25.08
C SER A 64 29.18 12.54 -26.04
N THR A 65 29.28 11.54 -26.89
CA THR A 65 30.31 11.39 -27.93
C THR A 65 29.69 11.43 -29.31
N CYS A 66 30.32 12.19 -30.24
CA CYS A 66 29.88 12.29 -31.65
C CYS A 66 30.76 11.38 -32.50
N ASN A 67 30.15 10.39 -33.14
CA ASN A 67 30.88 9.33 -33.86
C ASN A 67 30.80 9.44 -35.38
N THR A 68 30.60 10.65 -35.96
CA THR A 68 30.47 10.79 -37.40
C THR A 68 31.57 11.66 -37.98
N SER A 69 32.02 11.33 -39.19
CA SER A 69 32.95 12.12 -39.97
C SER A 69 32.27 13.10 -40.94
N ASP A 70 30.92 13.04 -41.03
CA ASP A 70 30.19 13.79 -42.05
C ASP A 70 29.90 15.21 -41.57
N TYR A 71 30.46 16.18 -42.29
CA TYR A 71 30.25 17.61 -42.04
C TYR A 71 29.09 18.13 -42.86
N THR A 72 28.14 18.79 -42.15
CA THR A 72 27.01 19.48 -42.80
C THR A 72 26.85 20.90 -42.26
N ASN A 73 26.18 21.75 -43.03
CA ASN A 73 25.92 23.14 -42.63
C ASN A 73 24.60 23.34 -41.92
N ILE A 74 23.71 22.38 -42.07
CA ILE A 74 22.36 22.42 -41.52
C ILE A 74 21.92 21.00 -41.12
N GLY A 75 21.21 20.87 -40.04
CA GLY A 75 20.69 19.60 -39.55
C GLY A 75 19.37 19.77 -38.82
N ILE A 76 19.02 18.79 -38.06
CA ILE A 76 17.91 18.85 -37.11
C ILE A 76 18.42 18.44 -35.73
N LEU A 77 17.67 18.77 -34.69
CA LEU A 77 18.01 18.43 -33.32
C LEU A 77 17.98 16.90 -33.13
N THR A 78 18.96 16.36 -32.40
CA THR A 78 18.91 14.95 -32.02
C THR A 78 18.02 14.76 -30.80
N ASN A 79 17.51 13.54 -30.61
CA ASN A 79 16.75 13.18 -29.39
C ASN A 79 17.61 13.38 -28.12
N TYR A 80 18.91 13.10 -28.19
CA TYR A 80 19.86 13.35 -27.12
C TYR A 80 19.93 14.84 -26.76
N GLU A 81 20.12 15.70 -27.71
CA GLU A 81 20.22 17.16 -27.51
C GLU A 81 18.91 17.77 -27.00
N TYR A 82 17.77 17.30 -27.51
CA TYR A 82 16.45 17.74 -27.04
C TYR A 82 16.28 17.46 -25.54
N ASN A 83 16.69 16.27 -25.09
CA ASN A 83 16.64 15.90 -23.67
C ASN A 83 17.63 16.75 -22.85
N GLN A 84 18.80 17.08 -23.36
CA GLN A 84 19.78 17.95 -22.68
C GLN A 84 19.24 19.39 -22.48
N ILE A 85 18.40 19.88 -23.36
CA ILE A 85 17.79 21.23 -23.29
C ILE A 85 16.58 21.24 -22.34
N GLY A 86 16.20 20.06 -21.79
CA GLY A 86 15.08 19.92 -20.86
C GLY A 86 13.88 19.15 -21.43
N GLY A 87 13.98 18.64 -22.66
CA GLY A 87 12.97 17.80 -23.28
C GLY A 87 11.59 18.46 -23.31
N ASN A 88 10.56 17.70 -22.94
CA ASN A 88 9.17 18.16 -22.88
C ASN A 88 8.92 19.28 -21.85
N ASN A 89 9.87 19.60 -20.99
CA ASN A 89 9.77 20.69 -20.02
C ASN A 89 10.47 21.97 -20.49
N SER A 90 11.00 22.00 -21.72
CA SER A 90 11.70 23.15 -22.28
C SER A 90 10.76 24.03 -23.12
N TYR A 91 11.19 25.26 -23.36
CA TYR A 91 10.48 26.15 -24.31
C TYR A 91 10.35 25.56 -25.71
N LEU A 92 11.14 24.55 -26.06
CA LEU A 92 11.07 23.85 -27.36
C LEU A 92 9.73 23.10 -27.51
N GLN A 93 9.10 22.71 -26.42
CA GLN A 93 7.78 22.10 -26.49
C GLN A 93 6.75 23.02 -27.17
N SER A 94 6.87 24.33 -27.01
CA SER A 94 6.01 25.29 -27.70
C SER A 94 6.22 25.39 -29.21
N LEU A 95 7.26 24.73 -29.75
CA LEU A 95 7.58 24.72 -31.19
C LEU A 95 7.04 23.47 -31.90
N ASN A 96 6.40 22.54 -31.19
CA ASN A 96 5.86 21.31 -31.79
C ASN A 96 4.78 21.59 -32.86
N PRO A 97 4.50 20.64 -33.77
CA PRO A 97 5.21 19.37 -33.95
C PRO A 97 6.54 19.54 -34.72
N PHE A 98 7.56 18.74 -34.38
CA PHE A 98 8.80 18.66 -35.15
C PHE A 98 9.57 17.35 -34.91
N LEU A 99 10.45 16.98 -35.85
CA LEU A 99 11.23 15.77 -35.78
C LEU A 99 12.54 15.95 -34.99
N LEU A 100 12.86 14.92 -34.22
CA LEU A 100 14.17 14.70 -33.61
C LEU A 100 14.88 13.54 -34.31
N LYS A 101 16.17 13.68 -34.59
CA LYS A 101 16.97 12.61 -35.16
C LYS A 101 17.38 11.60 -34.10
N THR A 102 17.28 10.31 -34.43
CA THR A 102 17.80 9.18 -33.65
C THR A 102 18.85 8.43 -34.49
N GLU A 103 19.56 7.47 -33.88
CA GLU A 103 20.54 6.64 -34.61
C GLU A 103 19.90 5.88 -35.77
N ASN A 104 18.64 5.44 -35.62
CA ASN A 104 17.97 4.54 -36.58
C ASN A 104 16.70 5.15 -37.20
N GLY A 105 16.50 6.47 -37.12
CA GLY A 105 15.30 7.11 -37.66
C GLY A 105 14.96 8.44 -37.03
N PHE A 106 13.67 8.66 -36.79
CA PHE A 106 13.15 9.91 -36.24
C PHE A 106 12.11 9.66 -35.16
N ASN A 107 12.08 10.57 -34.20
CA ASN A 107 11.00 10.72 -33.23
C ASN A 107 10.32 12.09 -33.49
N GLU A 108 9.05 12.21 -33.16
CA GLU A 108 8.30 13.46 -33.28
C GLU A 108 7.94 14.03 -31.92
N VAL A 109 8.26 15.31 -31.71
CA VAL A 109 7.75 16.06 -30.54
C VAL A 109 6.33 16.53 -30.84
N THR A 110 5.39 16.22 -29.96
CA THR A 110 3.99 16.60 -30.05
C THR A 110 3.53 17.26 -28.75
N ASP A 111 2.30 17.78 -28.71
CA ASP A 111 1.70 18.34 -27.50
C ASP A 111 1.64 17.34 -26.34
N ASN A 112 1.56 16.04 -26.65
CA ASN A 112 1.45 14.96 -25.68
C ASN A 112 2.79 14.27 -25.33
N GLY A 113 3.92 14.76 -25.86
CA GLY A 113 5.24 14.18 -25.65
C GLY A 113 5.91 13.71 -26.94
N ILE A 114 6.77 12.71 -26.85
CA ILE A 114 7.55 12.16 -27.97
C ILE A 114 6.88 10.91 -28.54
N ASN A 115 6.61 10.90 -29.84
CA ASN A 115 6.21 9.72 -30.61
C ASN A 115 7.43 9.12 -31.28
N GLU A 116 7.68 7.83 -31.08
CA GLU A 116 8.85 7.14 -31.63
C GLU A 116 8.59 6.55 -33.02
N GLY A 117 9.65 6.46 -33.83
CA GLY A 117 9.64 5.73 -35.11
C GLY A 117 8.76 6.33 -36.20
N VAL A 118 8.61 7.64 -36.25
CA VAL A 118 7.74 8.35 -37.21
C VAL A 118 8.46 8.72 -38.53
N THR A 119 7.67 8.93 -39.59
CA THR A 119 8.11 9.35 -40.91
C THR A 119 7.46 10.67 -41.37
N SER A 120 7.38 11.63 -40.45
CA SER A 120 6.76 12.93 -40.74
C SER A 120 7.67 13.85 -41.55
N SER A 121 7.09 14.86 -42.22
CA SER A 121 7.81 15.89 -42.97
C SER A 121 8.06 17.18 -42.19
N ASN A 122 7.76 17.22 -40.88
CA ASN A 122 7.88 18.43 -40.05
C ASN A 122 9.33 18.65 -39.57
N LEU A 123 10.24 19.01 -40.44
CA LEU A 123 11.63 19.29 -40.10
C LEU A 123 11.76 20.70 -39.52
N LYS A 124 12.38 20.83 -38.33
CA LYS A 124 12.84 22.11 -37.81
C LYS A 124 14.36 22.20 -37.94
N PRO A 125 14.84 22.99 -38.89
CA PRO A 125 16.29 23.13 -39.17
C PRO A 125 17.04 23.70 -37.97
N VAL A 126 18.26 23.19 -37.77
CA VAL A 126 19.22 23.70 -36.80
C VAL A 126 20.49 24.11 -37.54
N VAL A 127 21.05 25.24 -37.16
CA VAL A 127 22.32 25.77 -37.69
C VAL A 127 23.22 26.18 -36.53
N TYR A 128 24.52 26.16 -36.79
CA TYR A 128 25.54 26.78 -35.93
C TYR A 128 26.03 28.06 -36.58
N ILE A 129 25.83 29.19 -35.92
CA ILE A 129 26.26 30.50 -36.40
C ILE A 129 27.62 30.82 -35.80
N LYS A 130 28.57 31.19 -36.65
CA LYS A 130 29.89 31.67 -36.26
C LYS A 130 29.75 32.99 -35.48
N THR A 131 30.77 33.31 -34.72
CA THR A 131 30.78 34.55 -33.90
C THR A 131 31.01 35.84 -34.69
N GLU A 132 31.44 35.74 -35.95
CA GLU A 132 31.67 36.88 -36.84
C GLU A 132 30.37 37.49 -37.38
N VAL A 133 29.49 37.91 -36.49
CA VAL A 133 28.15 38.39 -36.85
C VAL A 133 27.79 39.60 -36.00
N GLN A 134 27.40 40.68 -36.68
CA GLN A 134 26.77 41.82 -35.98
C GLN A 134 25.31 41.51 -35.73
N THR A 135 24.85 41.95 -34.57
CA THR A 135 23.46 41.80 -34.16
C THR A 135 22.81 43.16 -33.91
N SER A 136 21.54 43.28 -34.27
CA SER A 136 20.66 44.38 -33.83
C SER A 136 19.32 43.82 -33.39
N GLY A 137 18.54 44.59 -32.63
CA GLY A 137 17.28 44.15 -32.05
C GLY A 137 17.39 43.81 -30.58
N SER A 138 16.25 43.63 -29.91
CA SER A 138 16.16 43.35 -28.47
C SER A 138 16.04 41.86 -28.14
N GLY A 139 15.88 40.99 -29.13
CA GLY A 139 15.64 39.56 -29.00
C GLY A 139 14.20 39.18 -28.63
N SER A 140 13.29 40.16 -28.54
CA SER A 140 11.86 39.91 -28.35
C SER A 140 11.19 39.39 -29.63
N ILE A 141 9.97 38.85 -29.53
CA ILE A 141 9.18 38.43 -30.71
C ILE A 141 8.91 39.61 -31.66
N SER A 142 8.66 40.80 -31.12
CA SER A 142 8.37 42.01 -31.89
C SER A 142 9.63 42.73 -32.38
N ASP A 143 10.78 42.39 -31.83
CA ASP A 143 12.07 42.97 -32.21
C ASP A 143 13.18 41.91 -32.09
N PRO A 144 13.18 40.88 -32.99
CA PRO A 144 14.13 39.80 -32.93
C PRO A 144 15.54 40.28 -33.29
N TYR A 145 16.56 39.61 -32.70
CA TYR A 145 17.92 39.86 -33.16
C TYR A 145 18.05 39.58 -34.65
N THR A 146 18.64 40.52 -35.41
CA THR A 146 19.01 40.31 -36.79
C THR A 146 20.50 40.03 -36.88
N LEU A 147 20.91 39.13 -37.78
CA LEU A 147 22.30 38.71 -37.98
C LEU A 147 22.81 39.22 -39.31
N THR A 148 23.88 40.01 -39.25
CA THR A 148 24.61 40.46 -40.45
C THR A 148 26.06 39.99 -40.38
N PRO A 149 26.66 39.47 -41.47
CA PRO A 149 28.08 39.14 -41.50
C PRO A 149 28.91 40.39 -41.15
N SER A 150 29.90 40.24 -40.26
CA SER A 150 30.82 41.32 -39.90
C SER A 150 32.22 40.78 -39.69
N SER A 151 33.21 41.62 -39.89
CA SER A 151 34.60 41.39 -39.47
C SER A 151 34.82 41.66 -37.98
N ASP A 152 33.86 42.31 -37.29
CA ASP A 152 33.93 42.67 -35.87
C ASP A 152 32.97 41.80 -35.06
N ILE A 153 33.49 41.12 -34.06
CA ILE A 153 32.80 40.05 -33.35
C ILE A 153 32.55 40.44 -31.89
N ASN A 154 31.33 40.11 -31.40
CA ASN A 154 31.01 40.10 -29.98
C ASN A 154 30.93 38.64 -29.49
N LEU A 155 31.78 38.25 -28.56
CA LEU A 155 31.92 36.90 -28.08
C LEU A 155 31.35 36.78 -26.67
N VAL A 156 30.53 35.75 -26.45
CA VAL A 156 30.10 35.37 -25.10
C VAL A 156 30.70 34.01 -24.77
N ALA A 157 31.52 33.96 -23.74
CA ALA A 157 32.06 32.73 -23.20
C ALA A 157 31.36 32.36 -21.92
N TYR A 158 31.25 31.05 -21.63
CA TYR A 158 30.72 30.55 -20.39
C TYR A 158 31.84 29.91 -19.58
N THR A 159 31.85 30.25 -18.27
CA THR A 159 32.72 29.57 -17.32
C THR A 159 31.85 28.97 -16.19
N LEU A 160 32.35 27.93 -15.57
CA LEU A 160 31.78 27.34 -14.39
C LEU A 160 32.85 27.34 -13.27
N ASN A 161 32.60 28.07 -12.22
CA ASN A 161 33.57 28.33 -11.16
C ASN A 161 34.91 28.88 -11.68
N GLY A 162 34.85 29.77 -12.70
CA GLY A 162 36.01 30.40 -13.32
C GLY A 162 36.77 29.51 -14.29
N GLN A 163 36.30 28.31 -14.62
CA GLN A 163 36.90 27.40 -15.57
C GLN A 163 36.06 27.35 -16.85
N SER A 164 36.73 27.34 -18.02
CA SER A 164 36.03 27.16 -19.31
C SER A 164 35.22 25.87 -19.32
N THR A 165 34.02 25.95 -19.89
CA THR A 165 33.10 24.80 -19.98
C THR A 165 32.60 24.61 -21.41
N THR A 166 32.35 23.38 -21.79
CA THR A 166 31.69 23.02 -23.05
C THR A 166 30.17 22.93 -22.93
N LYS A 167 29.62 23.12 -21.72
CA LYS A 167 28.18 23.13 -21.50
C LYS A 167 27.55 24.39 -22.08
N THR A 168 26.37 24.24 -22.63
CA THR A 168 25.57 25.36 -23.14
C THR A 168 25.01 26.20 -22.01
N TYR A 169 24.57 27.40 -22.32
CA TYR A 169 23.87 28.28 -21.39
C TYR A 169 22.63 27.58 -20.75
N ALA A 170 21.84 26.93 -21.59
CA ALA A 170 20.64 26.20 -21.11
C ALA A 170 21.00 25.04 -20.18
N GLU A 171 22.02 24.23 -20.47
CA GLU A 171 22.51 23.17 -19.62
C GLU A 171 23.03 23.70 -18.27
N LEU A 172 23.75 24.83 -18.29
CA LEU A 172 24.26 25.46 -17.06
C LEU A 172 23.12 25.97 -16.19
N LEU A 173 22.11 26.60 -16.75
CA LEU A 173 20.96 27.13 -15.99
C LEU A 173 20.14 26.03 -15.29
N THR A 174 20.17 24.78 -15.74
CA THR A 174 19.43 23.70 -15.12
C THR A 174 20.00 23.30 -13.76
N THR A 175 21.30 23.39 -13.58
CA THR A 175 22.01 22.90 -12.39
C THR A 175 22.88 23.93 -11.70
N ASN A 176 23.10 25.07 -12.33
CA ASN A 176 24.00 26.13 -11.85
C ASN A 176 23.29 27.49 -11.84
N VAL A 177 23.88 28.46 -11.19
CA VAL A 177 23.38 29.84 -11.13
C VAL A 177 24.42 30.78 -11.67
N VAL A 178 23.97 31.88 -12.34
CA VAL A 178 24.87 32.92 -12.81
C VAL A 178 25.46 33.65 -11.60
N LYS A 179 26.78 33.65 -11.53
CA LYS A 179 27.54 34.31 -10.45
C LYS A 179 27.83 35.76 -10.80
N ASN A 180 28.35 36.00 -12.01
CA ASN A 180 28.62 37.32 -12.54
C ASN A 180 28.68 37.30 -14.07
N VAL A 181 28.59 38.47 -14.67
CA VAL A 181 28.84 38.68 -16.08
C VAL A 181 29.86 39.82 -16.21
N THR A 182 30.97 39.57 -16.91
CA THR A 182 32.04 40.52 -17.05
C THR A 182 32.38 40.70 -18.50
N CYS A 183 32.40 41.95 -19.01
CA CYS A 183 32.80 42.28 -20.35
C CYS A 183 34.18 42.99 -20.33
N LYS A 184 34.99 42.71 -21.35
CA LYS A 184 36.41 43.10 -21.36
C LYS A 184 36.62 44.55 -21.79
N ASN A 185 35.81 45.06 -22.71
CA ASN A 185 36.05 46.36 -23.39
C ASN A 185 35.09 47.44 -22.93
N GLY A 186 34.44 47.28 -21.75
CA GLY A 186 33.67 48.34 -21.12
C GLY A 186 32.15 48.25 -21.22
N THR A 187 31.60 47.27 -21.95
CA THR A 187 30.16 46.97 -21.91
C THR A 187 29.76 46.61 -20.49
N THR A 188 28.70 47.24 -19.98
CA THR A 188 28.13 46.90 -18.68
C THR A 188 27.10 45.81 -18.85
N ALA A 189 27.29 44.69 -18.17
CA ALA A 189 26.37 43.54 -18.19
C ALA A 189 25.82 43.28 -16.81
N ASN A 190 24.49 43.14 -16.70
CA ASN A 190 23.80 42.80 -15.43
C ASN A 190 22.91 41.60 -15.69
N TRP A 191 23.05 40.60 -14.84
CA TRP A 191 22.15 39.46 -14.79
C TRP A 191 20.83 39.84 -14.08
N ASP A 192 19.70 39.63 -14.74
CA ASP A 192 18.38 39.77 -14.17
C ASP A 192 17.78 38.40 -13.92
N ILE A 193 17.67 38.05 -12.61
CA ILE A 193 17.17 36.76 -12.16
C ILE A 193 15.67 36.61 -12.35
N THR A 194 14.94 37.68 -12.57
CA THR A 194 13.47 37.67 -12.66
C THR A 194 12.98 37.23 -14.04
N ASP A 195 13.76 37.55 -15.09
CA ASP A 195 13.44 37.18 -16.45
C ASP A 195 14.52 36.30 -17.14
N PHE A 196 15.52 35.86 -16.37
CA PHE A 196 16.64 35.03 -16.83
C PHE A 196 17.41 35.68 -18.00
N SER A 197 17.55 36.97 -17.99
CA SER A 197 18.21 37.74 -19.05
C SER A 197 19.47 38.42 -18.56
N ILE A 198 20.40 38.68 -19.52
CA ILE A 198 21.53 39.55 -19.28
C ILE A 198 21.23 40.88 -19.96
N LYS A 199 21.13 41.93 -19.16
CA LYS A 199 20.87 43.30 -19.65
C LYS A 199 22.18 44.02 -19.89
N LEU A 200 22.45 44.36 -21.15
CA LEU A 200 23.64 45.08 -21.56
C LEU A 200 23.35 46.57 -21.62
N LYS A 201 24.30 47.38 -21.09
CA LYS A 201 24.32 48.86 -21.19
C LYS A 201 25.69 49.31 -21.62
N ASN A 202 25.79 50.54 -22.20
CA ASN A 202 27.04 51.13 -22.65
C ASN A 202 27.83 50.16 -23.52
N ILE A 203 27.14 49.66 -24.54
CA ILE A 203 27.68 48.59 -25.41
C ILE A 203 28.89 49.15 -26.19
N HIS A 204 30.02 48.50 -25.98
CA HIS A 204 31.23 48.70 -26.77
C HIS A 204 31.40 47.56 -27.79
N THR A 205 31.69 47.89 -29.01
CA THR A 205 31.91 46.88 -30.06
C THR A 205 33.31 47.08 -30.67
N PRO A 206 34.11 46.02 -30.83
CA PRO A 206 33.87 44.65 -30.35
C PRO A 206 34.10 44.54 -28.82
N ASP A 207 33.26 43.77 -28.13
CA ASP A 207 33.46 43.42 -26.73
C ASP A 207 33.30 41.91 -26.50
N TYR A 208 33.95 41.40 -25.46
CA TYR A 208 33.93 40.02 -25.06
C TYR A 208 33.38 39.93 -23.64
N CYS A 209 32.22 39.31 -23.50
CA CYS A 209 31.62 39.08 -22.22
C CYS A 209 31.76 37.61 -21.81
N THR A 210 32.09 37.38 -20.55
CA THR A 210 32.13 36.09 -19.92
C THR A 210 31.01 36.00 -18.88
N ILE A 211 30.17 34.97 -19.00
CA ILE A 211 29.17 34.64 -18.00
C ILE A 211 29.77 33.53 -17.11
N ASP A 212 30.01 33.85 -15.84
CA ASP A 212 30.54 32.88 -14.89
C ASP A 212 29.39 32.30 -14.08
N PHE A 213 29.28 30.99 -14.15
CA PHE A 213 28.33 30.20 -13.37
C PHE A 213 29.02 29.65 -12.14
N THR A 214 28.27 29.48 -11.06
CA THR A 214 28.68 28.72 -9.88
C THR A 214 27.71 27.59 -9.65
N ASP A 215 28.05 26.69 -8.72
CA ASP A 215 27.19 25.58 -8.36
C ASP A 215 25.79 26.10 -8.01
N GLY A 216 24.79 25.34 -8.46
CA GLY A 216 23.39 25.65 -8.19
C GLY A 216 23.00 25.37 -6.74
N TYR A 217 21.75 25.57 -6.44
CA TYR A 217 21.21 25.28 -5.13
C TYR A 217 21.09 23.79 -4.90
N THR A 218 21.63 23.32 -3.78
CA THR A 218 21.50 21.93 -3.37
C THR A 218 20.20 21.74 -2.58
N VAL A 219 19.36 20.82 -3.05
CA VAL A 219 18.19 20.35 -2.34
C VAL A 219 18.48 18.96 -1.81
N THR A 220 18.46 18.80 -0.48
CA THR A 220 18.63 17.51 0.20
C THR A 220 17.27 17.05 0.69
N LEU A 221 16.91 15.80 0.42
CA LEU A 221 15.68 15.18 0.87
C LEU A 221 15.98 13.94 1.71
N THR A 222 15.33 13.86 2.86
CA THR A 222 15.30 12.66 3.70
C THR A 222 13.87 12.15 3.82
N ALA A 223 13.69 10.83 3.93
CA ALA A 223 12.40 10.22 4.14
C ALA A 223 12.39 9.39 5.43
N THR A 224 11.37 9.58 6.25
CA THR A 224 11.03 8.68 7.34
C THR A 224 10.01 7.66 6.83
N ASN A 225 10.19 6.39 7.21
CA ASN A 225 9.37 5.27 6.77
C ASN A 225 9.42 5.04 5.24
N GLY A 226 10.53 5.35 4.63
CA GLY A 226 10.78 5.14 3.20
C GLY A 226 12.21 5.50 2.82
N THR A 227 12.50 5.40 1.52
CA THR A 227 13.81 5.70 0.94
C THR A 227 13.71 6.81 -0.10
N VAL A 228 14.84 7.47 -0.36
CA VAL A 228 14.97 8.56 -1.36
C VAL A 228 16.17 8.27 -2.24
N ASN A 229 15.99 8.45 -3.56
CA ASN A 229 17.07 8.34 -4.52
C ASN A 229 16.90 9.33 -5.69
N PRO A 230 17.91 10.20 -6.01
CA PRO A 230 19.07 10.50 -5.17
C PRO A 230 18.69 11.26 -3.90
N SER A 231 19.55 11.30 -2.87
CA SER A 231 19.28 12.03 -1.62
C SER A 231 19.49 13.53 -1.73
N ASN A 232 20.17 13.98 -2.78
CA ASN A 232 20.38 15.41 -3.08
C ASN A 232 20.36 15.65 -4.59
N VAL A 233 19.91 16.84 -5.00
CA VAL A 233 19.85 17.30 -6.38
C VAL A 233 20.30 18.75 -6.42
N SER A 234 21.16 19.09 -7.39
CA SER A 234 21.53 20.48 -7.67
C SER A 234 20.66 21.05 -8.78
N VAL A 235 20.11 22.23 -8.57
CA VAL A 235 19.21 22.92 -9.51
C VAL A 235 19.57 24.39 -9.65
N GLY A 236 19.31 24.95 -10.82
CA GLY A 236 19.41 26.39 -11.06
C GLY A 236 18.30 27.16 -10.34
N TYR A 237 18.40 28.48 -10.35
CA TYR A 237 17.40 29.39 -9.75
C TYR A 237 16.02 29.19 -10.41
N GLY A 238 14.98 29.06 -9.58
CA GLY A 238 13.61 28.83 -10.04
C GLY A 238 13.35 27.41 -10.55
N GLY A 239 14.38 26.56 -10.60
CA GLY A 239 14.27 25.17 -11.07
C GLY A 239 13.49 24.27 -10.12
N SER A 240 13.34 23.02 -10.53
CA SER A 240 12.62 21.99 -9.75
C SER A 240 13.53 20.81 -9.45
N ALA A 241 13.58 20.41 -8.18
CA ALA A 241 14.25 19.20 -7.74
C ALA A 241 13.26 18.02 -7.75
N LYS A 242 13.66 16.89 -8.37
CA LYS A 242 12.87 15.67 -8.43
C LYS A 242 13.61 14.52 -7.76
N PHE A 243 12.90 13.78 -6.94
CA PHE A 243 13.41 12.64 -6.18
C PHE A 243 12.51 11.43 -6.41
N THR A 244 13.10 10.26 -6.61
CA THR A 244 12.36 9.01 -6.54
C THR A 244 12.28 8.61 -5.07
N VAL A 245 11.08 8.38 -4.58
CA VAL A 245 10.82 8.02 -3.19
C VAL A 245 10.03 6.72 -3.13
N THR A 246 10.38 5.86 -2.18
CA THR A 246 9.74 4.55 -2.03
C THR A 246 9.35 4.34 -0.58
N PRO A 247 8.06 4.17 -0.26
CA PRO A 247 7.62 3.80 1.08
C PRO A 247 8.21 2.44 1.50
N ASN A 248 8.50 2.28 2.77
CA ASN A 248 8.83 0.98 3.36
C ASN A 248 7.57 0.10 3.41
N ASP A 249 7.76 -1.20 3.60
CA ASP A 249 6.65 -2.14 3.81
C ASP A 249 5.77 -1.67 4.97
N GLY A 250 4.46 -1.73 4.78
CA GLY A 250 3.47 -1.24 5.75
C GLY A 250 3.16 0.26 5.65
N PHE A 251 3.77 0.99 4.71
CA PHE A 251 3.48 2.41 4.47
C PHE A 251 2.97 2.62 3.05
N LYS A 252 2.19 3.68 2.83
CA LYS A 252 1.63 4.04 1.51
C LYS A 252 2.30 5.29 0.94
N ALA A 253 2.26 5.43 -0.39
CA ALA A 253 2.76 6.60 -1.12
C ALA A 253 1.87 7.84 -0.89
N GLU A 254 1.71 8.21 0.37
CA GLU A 254 0.99 9.39 0.84
C GLU A 254 1.79 10.00 2.00
N LEU A 255 1.91 11.32 2.05
CA LEU A 255 2.75 11.99 3.03
C LEU A 255 1.95 12.39 4.27
N GLU A 256 2.49 12.05 5.43
CA GLU A 256 2.05 12.57 6.73
C GLU A 256 2.67 13.93 7.01
N THR A 257 3.98 14.07 6.75
CA THR A 257 4.70 15.34 6.86
C THR A 257 5.41 15.67 5.57
N ASN A 258 5.55 16.96 5.30
CA ASN A 258 6.15 17.52 4.10
C ASN A 258 6.72 18.91 4.41
N THR A 259 7.99 18.96 4.85
CA THR A 259 8.58 20.20 5.36
C THR A 259 8.88 21.25 4.29
N CYS A 260 9.01 20.85 3.02
CA CYS A 260 9.33 21.77 1.93
C CYS A 260 8.14 22.08 1.01
N GLY A 261 6.94 21.54 1.29
CA GLY A 261 5.74 21.80 0.50
C GLY A 261 5.77 21.25 -0.94
N GLY A 262 6.65 20.29 -1.23
CA GLY A 262 6.69 19.63 -2.54
C GLY A 262 5.47 18.74 -2.78
N THR A 263 5.30 18.29 -4.01
CA THR A 263 4.19 17.42 -4.43
C THR A 263 4.68 16.00 -4.71
N LEU A 264 3.95 15.01 -4.24
CA LEU A 264 4.17 13.60 -4.54
C LEU A 264 3.17 13.14 -5.61
N SER A 265 3.68 12.59 -6.72
CA SER A 265 2.88 11.97 -7.77
C SER A 265 3.47 10.61 -8.13
N GLY A 266 2.73 9.55 -7.83
CA GLY A 266 3.27 8.19 -7.85
C GLY A 266 4.47 8.08 -6.89
N ASN A 267 5.63 7.72 -7.41
CA ASN A 267 6.88 7.63 -6.66
C ASN A 267 7.83 8.84 -6.87
N ILE A 268 7.37 9.90 -7.52
CA ILE A 268 8.18 11.10 -7.76
C ILE A 268 7.74 12.23 -6.84
N TYR A 269 8.65 12.67 -5.98
CA TYR A 269 8.48 13.85 -5.16
C TYR A 269 9.18 15.03 -5.82
N THR A 270 8.44 16.12 -6.07
CA THR A 270 8.92 17.31 -6.78
C THR A 270 8.82 18.54 -5.90
N ILE A 271 9.91 19.28 -5.78
CA ILE A 271 9.95 20.59 -5.14
C ILE A 271 10.25 21.63 -6.21
N SER A 272 9.35 22.55 -6.44
CA SER A 272 9.47 23.58 -7.48
C SER A 272 9.92 24.92 -6.91
N ASN A 273 10.35 25.82 -7.82
CA ASN A 273 10.75 27.18 -7.51
C ASN A 273 11.86 27.26 -6.44
N ILE A 274 12.97 26.59 -6.72
CA ILE A 274 14.13 26.57 -5.82
C ILE A 274 14.92 27.85 -5.98
N THR A 275 14.97 28.67 -4.91
CA THR A 275 15.67 29.96 -4.88
C THR A 275 16.82 30.00 -3.87
N GLY A 276 17.16 28.85 -3.28
CA GLY A 276 18.23 28.69 -2.30
C GLY A 276 18.37 27.23 -1.87
N ASN A 277 19.45 26.91 -1.15
CA ASN A 277 19.65 25.57 -0.59
C ASN A 277 18.49 25.19 0.33
N LYS A 278 18.04 23.93 0.22
CA LYS A 278 16.95 23.39 1.05
C LYS A 278 17.34 22.03 1.64
N THR A 279 16.96 21.84 2.89
CA THR A 279 16.96 20.53 3.54
C THR A 279 15.53 20.18 3.90
N CYS A 280 15.06 19.09 3.34
CA CYS A 280 13.67 18.67 3.38
C CYS A 280 13.52 17.31 4.04
N THR A 281 12.41 17.12 4.74
CA THR A 281 12.02 15.83 5.29
C THR A 281 10.58 15.53 4.89
N ILE A 282 10.34 14.29 4.47
CA ILE A 282 9.01 13.74 4.26
C ILE A 282 8.82 12.53 5.17
N THR A 283 7.60 12.29 5.60
CA THR A 283 7.22 11.07 6.33
C THR A 283 6.07 10.41 5.58
N PHE A 284 6.21 9.14 5.27
CA PHE A 284 5.13 8.37 4.66
C PHE A 284 4.08 7.96 5.70
N LYS A 285 2.81 8.03 5.30
CA LYS A 285 1.70 7.54 6.12
C LYS A 285 1.71 6.03 6.22
N LEU A 286 1.36 5.54 7.39
CA LEU A 286 1.11 4.13 7.61
C LEU A 286 -0.05 3.65 6.71
N ASN A 287 0.15 2.54 6.04
CA ASN A 287 -0.87 1.91 5.19
C ASN A 287 -1.79 1.04 6.06
N LEU A 288 -2.66 1.70 6.82
CA LEU A 288 -3.59 1.03 7.71
C LEU A 288 -4.83 0.59 6.93
N SER A 289 -5.04 -0.70 6.83
CA SER A 289 -6.33 -1.30 6.51
C SER A 289 -6.95 -1.84 7.80
N THR A 290 -8.26 -2.00 7.82
CA THR A 290 -8.89 -2.72 8.94
C THR A 290 -8.48 -4.19 8.88
N LEU A 291 -8.42 -4.85 10.03
CA LEU A 291 -8.19 -6.30 10.07
C LEU A 291 -9.25 -7.04 9.25
N TYR A 292 -10.49 -6.57 9.27
CA TYR A 292 -11.59 -7.15 8.50
C TYR A 292 -11.32 -7.09 7.00
N ASP A 293 -11.03 -5.91 6.46
CA ASP A 293 -10.78 -5.72 5.03
C ASP A 293 -9.55 -6.50 4.56
N LYS A 294 -8.51 -6.52 5.37
CA LYS A 294 -7.27 -7.26 5.04
C LYS A 294 -7.49 -8.76 4.98
N ILE A 295 -8.24 -9.34 5.93
CA ILE A 295 -8.61 -10.76 5.89
C ILE A 295 -9.35 -11.08 4.59
N LEU A 296 -10.30 -10.22 4.20
CA LEU A 296 -11.08 -10.44 2.97
C LEU A 296 -10.22 -10.29 1.71
N ALA A 297 -9.28 -9.37 1.70
CA ALA A 297 -8.37 -9.15 0.57
C ALA A 297 -7.36 -10.29 0.40
N ASP A 298 -6.78 -10.78 1.49
CA ASP A 298 -5.79 -11.87 1.46
C ASP A 298 -6.41 -13.25 1.19
N ASN A 299 -7.74 -13.37 1.36
CA ASN A 299 -8.49 -14.59 1.11
C ASN A 299 -9.61 -14.32 0.10
N PRO A 300 -9.29 -14.08 -1.19
CA PRO A 300 -10.27 -13.67 -2.19
C PRO A 300 -11.23 -14.77 -2.59
N THR A 301 -10.87 -16.03 -2.41
CA THR A 301 -11.73 -17.19 -2.74
C THR A 301 -12.75 -17.39 -1.64
N ARG A 302 -14.03 -17.47 -2.03
CA ARG A 302 -15.16 -17.82 -1.15
C ARG A 302 -15.65 -19.22 -1.51
N SER A 303 -15.80 -20.04 -0.49
CA SER A 303 -16.31 -21.40 -0.64
C SER A 303 -17.45 -21.65 0.34
N THR A 304 -18.32 -22.59 0.02
CA THR A 304 -19.43 -22.99 0.88
C THR A 304 -19.31 -24.46 1.25
N ARG A 305 -19.79 -24.82 2.43
CA ARG A 305 -19.93 -26.21 2.87
C ARG A 305 -21.40 -26.47 3.12
N SER A 306 -21.89 -27.58 2.59
CA SER A 306 -23.30 -27.95 2.62
C SER A 306 -23.58 -28.97 3.71
N ASN A 307 -24.64 -28.74 4.46
CA ASN A 307 -25.22 -29.69 5.43
C ASN A 307 -26.60 -30.23 5.00
N ASN A 308 -26.99 -29.99 3.74
CA ASN A 308 -28.37 -30.18 3.27
C ASN A 308 -28.83 -31.63 3.10
N ASN A 309 -27.94 -32.63 3.21
CA ASN A 309 -28.31 -34.02 2.99
C ASN A 309 -27.67 -34.97 4.00
N ARG A 310 -28.48 -35.85 4.56
CA ARG A 310 -28.05 -36.95 5.43
C ARG A 310 -27.05 -37.94 4.78
N GLY A 311 -26.70 -37.81 3.51
CA GLY A 311 -25.80 -38.70 2.78
C GLY A 311 -24.49 -38.06 2.34
N ALA A 312 -24.42 -36.76 2.11
CA ALA A 312 -23.32 -36.04 1.48
C ALA A 312 -23.04 -34.71 2.18
N ASN A 313 -22.91 -34.72 3.50
CA ASN A 313 -22.72 -33.56 4.32
C ASN A 313 -21.21 -33.26 4.47
N ASP A 314 -20.78 -32.06 4.13
CA ASP A 314 -19.38 -31.62 4.20
C ASP A 314 -18.82 -31.55 5.64
N PHE A 315 -19.68 -31.65 6.63
CA PHE A 315 -19.31 -31.68 8.06
C PHE A 315 -19.24 -33.10 8.65
N ALA A 316 -19.47 -34.12 7.82
CA ALA A 316 -19.49 -35.51 8.26
C ALA A 316 -18.09 -36.13 8.37
N THR A 317 -17.08 -35.49 7.83
CA THR A 317 -15.70 -35.96 7.86
C THR A 317 -14.77 -34.80 8.27
N PRO A 318 -13.70 -35.10 9.01
CA PRO A 318 -12.72 -34.08 9.38
C PRO A 318 -12.14 -33.39 8.14
N LEU A 319 -12.05 -32.06 8.19
CA LEU A 319 -11.43 -31.27 7.14
C LEU A 319 -9.98 -30.96 7.53
N SER A 320 -9.04 -31.65 6.89
CA SER A 320 -7.60 -31.52 7.15
C SER A 320 -6.80 -30.96 5.98
N ALA A 321 -7.44 -30.73 4.82
CA ALA A 321 -6.78 -30.16 3.66
C ALA A 321 -6.28 -28.73 3.93
N THR A 322 -5.19 -28.34 3.26
CA THR A 322 -4.67 -26.96 3.31
C THR A 322 -5.65 -26.03 2.59
N THR A 323 -6.07 -24.98 3.28
CA THR A 323 -7.09 -24.02 2.80
C THR A 323 -6.60 -22.56 2.87
N THR A 324 -5.30 -22.33 2.72
CA THR A 324 -4.72 -20.97 2.68
C THR A 324 -5.27 -20.17 1.51
N GLY A 325 -5.67 -18.93 1.78
CA GLY A 325 -6.28 -18.05 0.77
C GLY A 325 -7.76 -18.30 0.51
N ILE A 326 -8.41 -19.18 1.29
CA ILE A 326 -9.82 -19.55 1.17
C ILE A 326 -10.56 -19.19 2.47
N LEU A 327 -11.67 -18.48 2.35
CA LEU A 327 -12.67 -18.32 3.41
C LEU A 327 -13.94 -19.10 3.05
N TYR A 328 -14.49 -19.77 4.05
CA TYR A 328 -15.80 -20.38 3.93
C TYR A 328 -16.89 -19.40 4.38
N THR A 329 -18.00 -19.39 3.63
CA THR A 329 -19.16 -18.56 3.92
C THR A 329 -20.12 -19.32 4.82
N GLY A 330 -20.62 -18.65 5.86
CA GLY A 330 -21.67 -19.10 6.75
C GLY A 330 -22.67 -17.99 7.04
N THR A 331 -23.67 -18.29 7.84
CA THR A 331 -24.65 -17.29 8.29
C THR A 331 -24.79 -17.33 9.80
N GLU A 332 -24.93 -16.17 10.43
CA GLU A 332 -25.21 -16.01 11.84
C GLU A 332 -26.53 -15.26 12.04
N ASN A 333 -27.45 -15.89 12.75
CA ASN A 333 -28.73 -15.28 13.13
C ASN A 333 -28.94 -15.41 14.64
N ILE A 334 -29.05 -14.28 15.31
CA ILE A 334 -29.19 -14.21 16.76
C ILE A 334 -30.53 -13.58 17.08
N THR A 335 -31.43 -14.37 17.69
CA THR A 335 -32.78 -13.92 18.01
C THR A 335 -32.79 -12.60 18.79
N ARG A 336 -33.52 -11.61 18.30
CA ARG A 336 -33.64 -10.24 18.84
C ARG A 336 -32.37 -9.39 18.85
N ILE A 337 -31.28 -9.84 18.23
CA ILE A 337 -30.06 -9.06 18.04
C ILE A 337 -29.87 -8.75 16.56
N THR A 338 -30.03 -9.75 15.67
CA THR A 338 -29.93 -9.52 14.22
C THR A 338 -31.30 -9.38 13.61
N ASP A 339 -31.46 -8.42 12.66
CA ASP A 339 -32.72 -8.21 11.94
C ASP A 339 -33.00 -9.33 10.94
N SER A 340 -31.93 -9.90 10.39
CA SER A 340 -31.89 -10.98 9.41
C SER A 340 -30.58 -11.76 9.56
N PRO A 341 -30.49 -12.99 9.02
CA PRO A 341 -29.23 -13.71 8.97
C PRO A 341 -28.13 -12.85 8.33
N LYS A 342 -27.00 -12.73 9.02
CA LYS A 342 -25.82 -11.99 8.55
C LYS A 342 -24.81 -12.98 7.98
N GLU A 343 -24.24 -12.62 6.83
CA GLU A 343 -23.14 -13.39 6.26
C GLU A 343 -21.90 -13.24 7.13
N VAL A 344 -21.25 -14.38 7.40
CA VAL A 344 -20.01 -14.45 8.16
C VAL A 344 -19.02 -15.36 7.42
N TYR A 345 -17.74 -15.12 7.65
CA TYR A 345 -16.65 -15.86 7.00
C TYR A 345 -15.84 -16.60 8.06
N TYR A 346 -15.43 -17.84 7.78
CA TYR A 346 -14.67 -18.64 8.72
C TYR A 346 -13.51 -19.39 8.06
N TYR A 347 -12.51 -19.66 8.88
CA TYR A 347 -11.35 -20.48 8.48
C TYR A 347 -11.58 -21.93 8.86
N ALA A 348 -11.20 -22.86 7.95
CA ALA A 348 -11.35 -24.30 8.19
C ALA A 348 -10.16 -25.09 7.64
N GLY A 349 -9.97 -26.30 8.15
CA GLY A 349 -8.89 -27.19 7.75
C GLY A 349 -7.51 -26.73 8.23
N ASN A 350 -6.47 -27.16 7.53
CA ASN A 350 -5.08 -26.81 7.88
C ASN A 350 -4.67 -25.45 7.29
N THR A 351 -5.38 -24.41 7.65
CA THR A 351 -5.07 -23.05 7.19
C THR A 351 -3.85 -22.48 7.92
N THR A 352 -3.02 -21.70 7.21
CA THR A 352 -1.76 -21.16 7.75
C THR A 352 -1.73 -19.63 7.81
N ASN A 353 -2.75 -18.95 7.27
CA ASN A 353 -2.81 -17.48 7.16
C ASN A 353 -3.90 -16.82 8.03
N ASN A 354 -4.15 -17.36 9.23
CA ASN A 354 -5.11 -16.81 10.17
C ASN A 354 -4.49 -16.41 11.52
N TRP A 355 -3.20 -16.07 11.53
CA TRP A 355 -2.50 -15.62 12.73
C TRP A 355 -2.67 -14.12 12.97
N VAL A 356 -2.89 -13.75 14.23
CA VAL A 356 -3.00 -12.35 14.69
C VAL A 356 -2.11 -12.15 15.91
N LYS A 357 -1.42 -11.01 15.96
CA LYS A 357 -0.73 -10.51 17.14
C LYS A 357 -1.51 -9.32 17.70
N PHE A 358 -2.02 -9.47 18.91
CA PHE A 358 -2.79 -8.46 19.63
C PHE A 358 -2.50 -8.52 21.12
N ALA A 359 -2.31 -7.37 21.77
CA ALA A 359 -2.01 -7.25 23.21
C ALA A 359 -0.76 -8.06 23.63
N ASN A 360 0.27 -8.11 22.77
CA ASN A 360 1.49 -8.93 22.93
C ASN A 360 1.25 -10.45 23.00
N LEU A 361 0.06 -10.89 22.61
CA LEU A 361 -0.35 -12.28 22.56
C LEU A 361 -0.60 -12.72 21.11
N TYR A 362 -0.49 -14.02 20.86
CA TYR A 362 -0.79 -14.64 19.58
C TYR A 362 -2.15 -15.32 19.62
N TRP A 363 -2.87 -15.14 18.51
CA TRP A 363 -4.24 -15.60 18.34
C TRP A 363 -4.40 -16.24 16.96
N ARG A 364 -5.44 -17.09 16.82
CA ARG A 364 -5.88 -17.62 15.52
C ARG A 364 -7.30 -17.11 15.25
N ILE A 365 -7.53 -16.62 14.02
CA ILE A 365 -8.86 -16.18 13.60
C ILE A 365 -9.75 -17.41 13.43
N ILE A 366 -10.90 -17.40 14.11
CA ILE A 366 -11.96 -18.39 13.95
C ILE A 366 -12.84 -17.98 12.77
N ARG A 367 -13.47 -16.79 12.89
CA ARG A 367 -14.45 -16.27 11.95
C ARG A 367 -14.70 -14.78 12.13
N THR A 368 -15.46 -14.20 11.22
CA THR A 368 -16.15 -12.92 11.45
C THR A 368 -17.49 -13.18 12.16
N ASN A 369 -18.03 -12.17 12.84
CA ASN A 369 -19.33 -12.22 13.53
C ASN A 369 -20.36 -11.35 12.79
N HIS A 370 -21.63 -11.40 13.24
CA HIS A 370 -22.76 -10.60 12.71
C HIS A 370 -22.52 -9.09 12.74
N ASP A 371 -21.69 -8.60 13.65
CA ASP A 371 -21.29 -7.19 13.80
C ASP A 371 -19.98 -6.85 13.06
N SER A 372 -19.54 -7.72 12.17
CA SER A 372 -18.26 -7.67 11.45
C SER A 372 -17.01 -7.69 12.36
N SER A 373 -17.16 -7.94 13.65
CA SER A 373 -16.01 -8.18 14.53
C SER A 373 -15.32 -9.51 14.19
N ILE A 374 -14.04 -9.62 14.52
CA ILE A 374 -13.21 -10.77 14.19
C ILE A 374 -12.98 -11.60 15.43
N ARG A 375 -13.48 -12.83 15.43
CA ARG A 375 -13.36 -13.78 16.55
C ARG A 375 -12.02 -14.48 16.54
N LEU A 376 -11.34 -14.46 17.69
CA LEU A 376 -9.99 -14.95 17.88
C LEU A 376 -9.91 -16.01 18.97
N LEU A 377 -9.20 -17.12 18.70
CA LEU A 377 -8.83 -18.14 19.66
C LEU A 377 -7.42 -17.90 20.19
N TYR A 378 -7.25 -17.92 21.50
CA TYR A 378 -5.95 -17.78 22.15
C TYR A 378 -4.98 -18.92 21.80
N VAL A 379 -3.73 -18.57 21.53
CA VAL A 379 -2.64 -19.52 21.27
C VAL A 379 -1.52 -19.42 22.31
N GLY A 380 -1.16 -18.20 22.74
CA GLY A 380 -0.06 -18.04 23.69
C GLY A 380 0.72 -16.77 23.50
N THR A 381 1.96 -16.76 23.99
CA THR A 381 2.90 -15.63 23.87
C THR A 381 3.85 -15.78 22.68
N SER A 382 3.82 -16.91 22.00
CA SER A 382 4.61 -17.24 20.81
C SER A 382 3.79 -18.12 19.86
N PRO A 383 3.99 -18.04 18.53
CA PRO A 383 3.35 -18.96 17.59
C PRO A 383 3.81 -20.41 17.77
N ASP A 384 4.97 -20.65 18.42
CA ASP A 384 5.52 -21.97 18.70
C ASP A 384 5.06 -22.54 20.04
N THR A 385 4.22 -21.82 20.78
CA THR A 385 3.73 -22.29 22.09
C THR A 385 3.01 -23.63 21.97
N THR A 386 3.38 -24.59 22.81
CA THR A 386 2.75 -25.93 22.87
C THR A 386 1.61 -26.00 23.88
N SER A 387 1.64 -25.18 24.95
CA SER A 387 0.56 -25.16 25.96
C SER A 387 -0.76 -24.65 25.35
N GLY A 388 -0.72 -23.56 24.56
CA GLY A 388 -1.89 -23.01 23.84
C GLY A 388 -3.11 -22.65 24.69
N ASN A 389 -2.96 -22.54 26.01
CA ASN A 389 -4.04 -22.32 26.96
C ASN A 389 -3.60 -21.38 28.09
N ILE A 390 -4.55 -20.94 28.91
CA ILE A 390 -4.33 -20.04 30.05
C ILE A 390 -4.26 -20.81 31.39
N GLY A 391 -4.19 -22.13 31.33
CA GLY A 391 -4.23 -23.05 32.46
C GLY A 391 -5.45 -23.96 32.40
N THR A 392 -5.78 -24.63 33.52
CA THR A 392 -6.89 -25.59 33.60
C THR A 392 -7.97 -25.13 34.56
N SER A 393 -9.22 -25.45 34.23
CA SER A 393 -10.37 -25.22 35.09
C SER A 393 -11.43 -26.33 34.91
N LYS A 394 -12.27 -26.50 35.91
CA LYS A 394 -13.56 -27.18 35.72
C LYS A 394 -14.48 -26.24 34.94
N PHE A 395 -15.41 -26.79 34.13
CA PHE A 395 -16.49 -25.99 33.57
C PHE A 395 -17.41 -25.49 34.69
N ASN A 396 -17.81 -26.45 35.58
CA ASN A 396 -18.43 -26.11 36.84
C ASN A 396 -17.97 -27.10 37.94
N THR A 397 -17.98 -26.66 39.20
CA THR A 397 -17.63 -27.53 40.33
C THR A 397 -18.69 -28.57 40.61
N SER A 398 -19.96 -28.25 40.41
CA SER A 398 -21.12 -29.14 40.57
C SER A 398 -21.54 -29.72 39.21
N TYR A 399 -22.09 -30.93 39.22
CA TYR A 399 -22.39 -31.70 37.99
C TYR A 399 -23.75 -32.42 38.05
N ASN A 400 -24.45 -32.31 39.17
CA ASN A 400 -25.66 -33.08 39.47
C ASN A 400 -26.97 -32.35 39.16
N SER A 401 -26.93 -31.36 38.29
CA SER A 401 -28.09 -30.64 37.76
C SER A 401 -27.81 -30.14 36.34
N PRO A 402 -28.84 -30.14 35.49
CA PRO A 402 -28.71 -29.60 34.11
C PRO A 402 -28.30 -28.12 34.04
N LYS A 403 -28.53 -27.32 35.07
CA LYS A 403 -28.18 -25.89 35.09
C LYS A 403 -26.67 -25.62 34.92
N TYR A 404 -25.83 -26.55 35.34
CA TYR A 404 -24.37 -26.36 35.37
C TYR A 404 -23.67 -26.44 34.00
N VAL A 405 -24.40 -26.61 32.87
CA VAL A 405 -23.89 -26.36 31.52
C VAL A 405 -23.88 -24.89 31.19
N GLY A 406 -24.57 -24.05 31.98
CA GLY A 406 -24.63 -22.62 31.71
C GLY A 406 -23.30 -21.92 31.94
N TYR A 407 -22.89 -21.09 31.00
CA TYR A 407 -21.79 -20.13 31.18
C TYR A 407 -22.13 -19.16 32.34
N LYS A 408 -23.39 -18.72 32.36
CA LYS A 408 -24.10 -18.28 33.58
C LYS A 408 -25.36 -19.12 33.71
N TYR A 409 -25.88 -19.30 34.91
CA TYR A 409 -27.07 -20.11 35.13
C TYR A 409 -27.96 -19.52 36.21
N GLY A 410 -29.21 -19.95 36.25
CA GLY A 410 -30.17 -19.65 37.28
C GLY A 410 -30.57 -20.91 38.07
N GLU A 411 -31.83 -20.96 38.56
CA GLU A 411 -32.37 -22.11 39.28
C GLU A 411 -32.74 -23.25 38.31
N ASP A 412 -32.75 -24.50 38.78
CA ASP A 412 -32.92 -25.71 37.96
C ASP A 412 -34.35 -26.25 37.90
N THR A 413 -35.36 -25.40 38.08
CA THR A 413 -36.77 -25.83 38.09
C THR A 413 -37.34 -26.01 36.67
N SER A 414 -36.82 -25.35 35.68
CA SER A 414 -37.22 -25.44 34.28
C SER A 414 -36.10 -24.98 33.34
N LEU A 415 -36.28 -25.24 32.02
CA LEU A 415 -35.38 -24.71 30.99
C LEU A 415 -35.34 -23.17 31.01
N ASP A 416 -36.44 -22.52 31.32
CA ASP A 416 -36.51 -21.06 31.43
C ASP A 416 -35.74 -20.53 32.62
N THR A 417 -35.86 -21.19 33.78
CA THR A 417 -35.19 -20.71 35.00
C THR A 417 -33.69 -20.92 34.99
N ILE A 418 -33.17 -21.95 34.32
CA ILE A 418 -31.71 -22.10 34.16
C ILE A 418 -31.11 -20.97 33.31
N ARG A 419 -31.90 -20.30 32.45
CA ARG A 419 -31.52 -19.17 31.60
C ARG A 419 -31.65 -17.81 32.28
N ASN A 420 -31.99 -17.74 33.58
CA ASN A 420 -32.05 -16.44 34.28
C ASN A 420 -30.67 -15.82 34.53
N ASN A 421 -29.58 -16.55 34.30
CA ASN A 421 -28.21 -16.05 34.26
C ASN A 421 -27.76 -15.29 35.53
N THR A 422 -28.23 -15.69 36.70
CA THR A 422 -27.95 -15.03 37.98
C THR A 422 -26.62 -15.41 38.60
N THR A 423 -26.07 -16.55 38.23
CA THR A 423 -24.85 -17.13 38.83
C THR A 423 -23.82 -17.44 37.76
N ASP A 424 -22.57 -17.04 37.96
CA ASP A 424 -21.46 -17.36 37.08
C ASP A 424 -21.00 -18.81 37.30
N SER A 425 -20.65 -19.49 36.18
CA SER A 425 -19.98 -20.79 36.27
C SER A 425 -18.53 -20.63 36.71
N THR A 426 -17.92 -21.74 37.15
CA THR A 426 -16.50 -21.78 37.52
C THR A 426 -15.61 -21.33 36.33
N ILE A 427 -15.93 -21.81 35.11
CA ILE A 427 -15.17 -21.46 33.92
C ILE A 427 -15.29 -19.98 33.56
N LYS A 428 -16.50 -19.38 33.71
CA LYS A 428 -16.68 -17.94 33.45
C LYS A 428 -15.85 -17.12 34.42
N THR A 429 -15.92 -17.39 35.70
CA THR A 429 -15.10 -16.71 36.71
C THR A 429 -13.61 -16.83 36.40
N TYR A 430 -13.16 -17.98 35.89
CA TYR A 430 -11.77 -18.23 35.54
C TYR A 430 -11.31 -17.37 34.35
N VAL A 431 -12.08 -17.32 33.26
CA VAL A 431 -11.71 -16.53 32.06
C VAL A 431 -11.87 -15.02 32.31
N ASP A 432 -12.83 -14.60 33.11
CA ASP A 432 -13.02 -13.19 33.49
C ASP A 432 -11.82 -12.66 34.29
N ASN A 433 -11.31 -13.44 35.25
CA ASN A 433 -10.10 -13.08 35.98
C ASN A 433 -8.87 -12.97 35.08
N TRP A 434 -8.74 -13.87 34.11
CA TRP A 434 -7.67 -13.80 33.15
C TRP A 434 -7.81 -12.55 32.27
N TYR A 435 -9.01 -12.25 31.75
CA TYR A 435 -9.27 -11.04 30.95
C TYR A 435 -8.90 -9.78 31.73
N LYS A 436 -9.34 -9.67 32.95
CA LYS A 436 -9.05 -8.53 33.83
C LYS A 436 -7.55 -8.26 33.97
N ASN A 437 -6.76 -9.31 34.07
CA ASN A 437 -5.32 -9.20 34.29
C ASN A 437 -4.52 -8.98 32.99
N ASN A 438 -5.03 -9.39 31.82
CA ASN A 438 -4.26 -9.42 30.59
C ASN A 438 -4.82 -8.50 29.48
N LEU A 439 -6.12 -8.22 29.45
CA LEU A 439 -6.78 -7.56 28.33
C LEU A 439 -7.57 -6.29 28.71
N SER A 440 -7.74 -5.96 29.99
CA SER A 440 -8.56 -4.81 30.39
C SER A 440 -8.04 -3.47 29.85
N SER A 441 -6.72 -3.29 29.69
CA SER A 441 -6.12 -2.11 29.07
C SER A 441 -6.35 -2.02 27.55
N TYR A 442 -6.77 -3.11 26.93
CA TYR A 442 -7.08 -3.22 25.50
C TYR A 442 -8.59 -3.30 25.22
N SER A 443 -9.44 -3.09 26.22
CA SER A 443 -10.89 -3.25 26.11
C SER A 443 -11.53 -2.44 24.98
N LYS A 444 -11.00 -1.25 24.67
CA LYS A 444 -11.52 -0.40 23.59
C LYS A 444 -11.44 -1.05 22.19
N TYR A 445 -10.53 -2.00 21.98
CA TYR A 445 -10.35 -2.71 20.71
C TYR A 445 -11.24 -3.96 20.60
N ILE A 446 -11.84 -4.41 21.71
CA ILE A 446 -12.62 -5.64 21.78
C ILE A 446 -14.10 -5.32 21.65
N SER A 447 -14.84 -6.10 20.84
CA SER A 447 -16.27 -5.91 20.63
C SER A 447 -17.06 -6.30 21.88
N THR A 448 -17.97 -5.42 22.29
CA THR A 448 -18.93 -5.65 23.37
C THR A 448 -20.23 -6.29 22.87
N SER A 449 -20.50 -6.21 21.56
CA SER A 449 -21.70 -6.73 20.89
C SER A 449 -21.55 -8.17 20.37
N ALA A 450 -20.30 -8.64 20.16
CA ALA A 450 -20.04 -10.01 19.72
C ALA A 450 -20.62 -11.05 20.68
N VAL A 451 -21.40 -11.99 20.14
CA VAL A 451 -22.13 -12.98 20.96
C VAL A 451 -21.35 -14.28 21.12
N TYR A 452 -21.28 -14.77 22.33
CA TYR A 452 -20.79 -16.10 22.71
C TYR A 452 -22.00 -16.96 23.06
N CYS A 453 -22.46 -17.81 22.10
CA CYS A 453 -23.68 -18.59 22.28
C CYS A 453 -23.45 -19.84 23.14
N ASN A 454 -24.05 -19.86 24.33
CA ASN A 454 -24.13 -21.07 25.17
C ASN A 454 -25.52 -21.70 24.98
N ASP A 455 -25.75 -22.29 23.79
CA ASP A 455 -27.07 -22.80 23.38
C ASP A 455 -27.56 -23.94 24.29
N ARG A 456 -28.46 -23.61 25.22
CA ARG A 456 -29.09 -24.53 26.15
C ARG A 456 -30.46 -25.02 25.68
N SER A 457 -30.77 -24.81 24.39
CA SER A 457 -31.97 -25.40 23.79
C SER A 457 -31.89 -26.93 23.84
N LEU A 458 -33.03 -27.58 23.90
CA LEU A 458 -33.10 -29.03 23.86
C LEU A 458 -33.01 -29.55 22.43
N GLY A 459 -32.49 -30.74 22.28
CA GLY A 459 -32.59 -31.46 21.04
C GLY A 459 -34.03 -31.78 20.65
N THR A 460 -34.26 -32.20 19.43
CA THR A 460 -35.59 -32.55 18.94
C THR A 460 -36.19 -33.67 19.80
N ASP A 461 -37.47 -33.54 20.16
CA ASP A 461 -38.23 -34.49 20.96
C ASP A 461 -37.68 -34.73 22.38
N GLN A 462 -36.86 -33.81 22.88
CA GLN A 462 -36.33 -33.86 24.25
C GLN A 462 -37.17 -33.05 25.22
N THR A 463 -37.23 -33.51 26.47
CA THR A 463 -37.94 -32.83 27.57
C THR A 463 -36.99 -32.54 28.71
N TYR A 464 -36.98 -31.29 29.19
CA TYR A 464 -36.18 -30.90 30.33
C TYR A 464 -36.68 -31.59 31.62
N SER A 465 -35.74 -32.16 32.37
CA SER A 465 -36.03 -32.74 33.66
C SER A 465 -34.78 -32.78 34.54
N VAL A 466 -34.93 -32.49 35.81
CA VAL A 466 -33.86 -32.61 36.83
C VAL A 466 -33.83 -33.99 37.49
N SER A 467 -34.76 -34.87 37.14
CA SER A 467 -34.82 -36.21 37.73
C SER A 467 -33.57 -37.03 37.39
N SER A 468 -33.07 -37.77 38.39
CA SER A 468 -31.94 -38.68 38.22
C SER A 468 -32.24 -39.88 37.30
N SER A 469 -33.51 -40.13 37.00
CA SER A 469 -33.93 -41.15 36.02
C SER A 469 -34.10 -40.61 34.60
N SER A 470 -34.07 -39.29 34.40
CA SER A 470 -34.26 -38.67 33.09
C SER A 470 -32.93 -38.50 32.39
N LYS A 471 -32.97 -38.60 31.07
CA LYS A 471 -31.84 -38.30 30.17
C LYS A 471 -32.35 -37.43 29.04
N PHE A 472 -31.59 -36.45 28.66
CA PHE A 472 -31.86 -35.64 27.46
C PHE A 472 -30.59 -35.01 26.90
N ASN A 473 -30.66 -34.67 25.64
CA ASN A 473 -29.58 -34.03 24.90
C ASN A 473 -29.91 -32.55 24.66
N PHE A 474 -28.92 -31.68 24.81
CA PHE A 474 -29.03 -30.29 24.34
C PHE A 474 -28.89 -30.21 22.82
N ALA A 475 -29.39 -29.14 22.22
CA ALA A 475 -29.38 -28.95 20.79
C ALA A 475 -27.96 -29.05 20.13
N PRO A 476 -26.86 -28.53 20.77
CA PRO A 476 -25.52 -28.75 20.25
C PRO A 476 -25.13 -30.23 20.11
N TYR A 477 -25.59 -31.10 21.03
CA TYR A 477 -25.35 -32.53 20.87
C TYR A 477 -26.00 -33.06 19.60
N TYR A 478 -27.25 -32.70 19.32
CA TYR A 478 -27.96 -33.12 18.11
C TYR A 478 -27.31 -32.61 16.82
N ARG A 479 -26.74 -31.42 16.88
CA ARG A 479 -26.03 -30.86 15.72
C ARG A 479 -24.67 -31.54 15.47
N MET A 480 -24.02 -32.01 16.52
CA MET A 480 -22.70 -32.66 16.44
C MET A 480 -22.78 -34.17 16.30
N ASP A 481 -23.89 -34.78 16.73
CA ASP A 481 -24.03 -36.24 16.77
C ASP A 481 -24.00 -36.86 15.37
N PHE A 482 -23.00 -37.67 15.17
CA PHE A 482 -22.76 -38.44 13.93
C PHE A 482 -23.45 -39.81 13.98
N ASP A 483 -24.55 -39.92 14.67
CA ASP A 483 -25.20 -41.15 15.15
C ASP A 483 -25.57 -42.20 14.11
N THR A 484 -25.65 -43.39 14.67
CA THR A 484 -26.29 -44.66 14.30
C THR A 484 -27.58 -44.56 13.50
N LYS A 485 -28.29 -43.43 13.46
CA LYS A 485 -29.48 -43.14 12.65
C LYS A 485 -29.20 -42.34 11.37
N GLY A 486 -27.93 -42.10 11.02
CA GLY A 486 -27.56 -41.38 9.82
C GLY A 486 -27.81 -39.85 9.90
N ALA A 487 -27.99 -39.31 11.08
CA ALA A 487 -27.90 -37.87 11.30
C ALA A 487 -26.45 -37.43 11.22
N LYS A 488 -26.16 -36.39 10.48
CA LYS A 488 -24.79 -35.90 10.25
C LYS A 488 -24.62 -34.53 10.85
N ALA A 489 -23.40 -34.17 11.22
CA ALA A 489 -23.09 -32.88 11.79
C ALA A 489 -23.74 -31.74 10.98
N ASN A 490 -24.47 -30.90 11.69
CA ASN A 490 -25.19 -29.76 11.14
C ASN A 490 -24.88 -28.52 11.99
N PRO A 491 -23.62 -28.06 11.99
CA PRO A 491 -23.21 -26.93 12.84
C PRO A 491 -23.94 -25.65 12.44
N SER A 492 -24.15 -24.77 13.43
CA SER A 492 -24.86 -23.52 13.25
C SER A 492 -24.22 -22.42 14.08
N TYR A 493 -24.09 -21.20 13.50
CA TYR A 493 -23.76 -20.01 14.27
C TYR A 493 -24.99 -19.31 14.87
N ASN A 494 -26.18 -19.84 14.64
CA ASN A 494 -27.41 -19.25 15.15
C ASN A 494 -27.53 -19.40 16.67
N CYS A 495 -28.01 -18.36 17.33
CA CYS A 495 -28.37 -18.39 18.74
C CYS A 495 -29.87 -18.10 18.87
N THR A 496 -30.64 -19.15 19.17
CA THR A 496 -32.11 -19.12 19.08
C THR A 496 -32.81 -18.53 20.29
N ASP A 497 -32.14 -18.44 21.46
CA ASP A 497 -32.65 -17.78 22.66
C ASP A 497 -31.73 -16.62 23.06
N ILE A 498 -32.29 -15.45 23.23
CA ILE A 498 -31.56 -14.23 23.64
C ILE A 498 -30.81 -14.40 24.95
N ARG A 499 -31.31 -15.28 25.85
CA ARG A 499 -30.71 -15.57 27.16
C ARG A 499 -29.51 -16.51 27.08
N ASP A 500 -29.28 -17.16 25.92
CA ASP A 500 -28.11 -17.98 25.62
C ASP A 500 -27.06 -17.18 24.82
N ALA A 501 -27.42 -15.98 24.35
CA ALA A 501 -26.61 -15.11 23.51
C ALA A 501 -25.74 -14.17 24.36
N PHE A 502 -24.71 -14.68 24.99
CA PHE A 502 -23.87 -13.92 25.92
C PHE A 502 -23.05 -12.85 25.24
N SER A 503 -23.24 -11.59 25.66
CA SER A 503 -22.38 -10.45 25.28
C SER A 503 -22.42 -9.37 26.35
N VAL A 504 -21.54 -8.39 26.31
CA VAL A 504 -21.56 -7.25 27.26
C VAL A 504 -22.81 -6.40 27.05
N ASP A 505 -23.24 -6.24 25.80
CA ASP A 505 -24.38 -5.37 25.43
C ASP A 505 -25.74 -6.05 25.59
N ASN A 506 -25.80 -7.38 25.69
CA ASN A 506 -27.06 -8.10 25.84
C ASN A 506 -27.50 -8.17 27.29
N THR A 507 -28.50 -7.40 27.67
CA THR A 507 -29.02 -7.35 29.04
C THR A 507 -29.64 -8.67 29.54
N SER A 508 -30.13 -9.54 28.62
CA SER A 508 -30.70 -10.85 28.95
C SER A 508 -29.65 -11.93 29.22
N ALA A 509 -28.44 -11.75 28.73
CA ALA A 509 -27.29 -12.64 28.91
C ALA A 509 -26.00 -11.80 29.03
N LYS A 510 -25.98 -10.93 30.04
CA LYS A 510 -24.92 -9.93 30.21
C LYS A 510 -23.63 -10.56 30.71
N LEU A 511 -22.54 -10.24 29.99
CA LEU A 511 -21.16 -10.49 30.42
C LEU A 511 -20.55 -9.23 31.07
N ASP A 512 -19.67 -9.47 32.05
CA ASP A 512 -18.86 -8.41 32.67
C ASP A 512 -17.67 -8.04 31.79
N TYR A 513 -17.15 -9.02 31.06
CA TYR A 513 -16.03 -8.87 30.09
C TYR A 513 -16.35 -9.56 28.77
N PRO A 514 -15.91 -9.01 27.63
CA PRO A 514 -16.19 -9.56 26.31
C PRO A 514 -15.27 -10.76 25.97
N ILE A 515 -15.42 -11.84 26.72
CA ILE A 515 -14.62 -13.06 26.63
C ILE A 515 -15.50 -14.30 26.79
N GLY A 516 -15.18 -15.35 26.05
CA GLY A 516 -15.86 -16.64 26.13
C GLY A 516 -14.94 -17.79 25.73
N LEU A 517 -15.55 -18.87 25.27
CA LEU A 517 -14.88 -20.04 24.72
C LEU A 517 -15.41 -20.34 23.32
N MET A 518 -14.66 -21.11 22.54
CA MET A 518 -15.09 -21.63 21.25
C MET A 518 -16.25 -22.61 21.44
N THR A 519 -17.27 -22.53 20.59
CA THR A 519 -18.39 -23.49 20.62
C THR A 519 -18.04 -24.79 19.89
N ALA A 520 -18.76 -25.88 20.17
CA ALA A 520 -18.65 -27.12 19.41
C ALA A 520 -18.97 -26.89 17.91
N ASP A 521 -19.96 -26.04 17.63
CA ASP A 521 -20.32 -25.65 16.27
C ASP A 521 -19.15 -24.93 15.55
N GLU A 522 -18.45 -24.02 16.22
CA GLU A 522 -17.26 -23.36 15.67
C GLU A 522 -16.11 -24.34 15.41
N ILE A 523 -15.94 -25.35 16.28
CA ILE A 523 -14.95 -26.43 16.06
C ILE A 523 -15.34 -27.26 14.83
N ALA A 524 -16.61 -27.59 14.65
CA ALA A 524 -17.09 -28.31 13.46
C ALA A 524 -16.95 -27.50 12.17
N PHE A 525 -17.27 -26.21 12.21
CA PHE A 525 -17.00 -25.30 11.08
C PHE A 525 -15.50 -25.22 10.76
N ALA A 526 -14.63 -25.24 11.75
CA ALA A 526 -13.18 -25.25 11.56
C ALA A 526 -12.64 -26.58 11.01
N GLY A 527 -13.47 -27.64 10.95
CA GLY A 527 -13.14 -28.95 10.35
C GLY A 527 -13.05 -30.11 11.34
N GLY A 528 -13.36 -29.89 12.62
CA GLY A 528 -13.49 -30.96 13.62
C GLY A 528 -14.78 -31.76 13.44
N VAL A 529 -14.79 -33.01 13.86
CA VAL A 529 -15.99 -33.85 13.85
C VAL A 529 -16.11 -34.57 15.20
N ALA A 530 -17.34 -34.72 15.67
CA ALA A 530 -17.61 -35.43 16.92
C ALA A 530 -17.31 -36.92 16.77
N PHE A 531 -16.58 -37.47 17.76
CA PHE A 531 -16.24 -38.89 17.88
C PHE A 531 -15.51 -39.50 16.66
N ILE A 532 -14.97 -38.68 15.78
CA ILE A 532 -14.18 -39.11 14.64
C ILE A 532 -12.79 -38.51 14.70
N LYS A 533 -11.79 -39.36 14.81
CA LYS A 533 -10.39 -39.00 14.86
C LYS A 533 -9.93 -38.25 13.61
N MET A 534 -9.33 -37.08 13.77
CA MET A 534 -8.69 -36.35 12.68
C MET A 534 -7.34 -36.98 12.31
N SER A 535 -7.05 -37.01 11.00
CA SER A 535 -5.74 -37.40 10.48
C SER A 535 -4.81 -36.17 10.35
N THR A 536 -3.52 -36.41 10.22
CA THR A 536 -2.55 -35.37 9.85
C THR A 536 -2.68 -35.01 8.35
N PRO A 537 -2.49 -33.71 7.94
CA PRO A 537 -2.22 -32.57 8.82
C PRO A 537 -3.43 -32.18 9.66
N TYR A 538 -3.14 -31.66 10.85
CA TYR A 538 -4.19 -31.21 11.78
C TYR A 538 -4.85 -29.90 11.30
N ALA A 539 -6.11 -29.70 11.69
CA ALA A 539 -6.78 -28.41 11.51
C ALA A 539 -6.07 -27.30 12.30
N TRP A 540 -6.23 -26.06 11.83
CA TRP A 540 -5.52 -24.89 12.35
C TRP A 540 -5.67 -24.67 13.86
N PHE A 541 -6.79 -25.09 14.49
CA PHE A 541 -7.08 -24.84 15.91
C PHE A 541 -6.35 -25.79 16.87
N ILE A 542 -5.73 -26.83 16.39
CA ILE A 542 -5.07 -27.87 17.20
C ILE A 542 -3.55 -27.94 17.04
N SER A 543 -2.95 -27.12 16.16
CA SER A 543 -1.50 -27.10 15.98
C SER A 543 -0.91 -25.70 16.14
N ASN A 544 0.32 -25.63 16.62
CA ASN A 544 1.15 -24.42 16.59
C ASN A 544 1.81 -24.23 15.20
N SER A 545 2.69 -23.22 15.07
CA SER A 545 3.38 -22.96 13.82
C SER A 545 4.35 -24.08 13.41
N ALA A 546 4.85 -24.87 14.35
CA ALA A 546 5.72 -26.01 14.10
C ALA A 546 4.97 -27.33 13.83
N GLY A 547 3.62 -27.30 13.81
CA GLY A 547 2.78 -28.48 13.57
C GLY A 547 2.59 -29.36 14.82
N SER A 548 3.06 -28.94 16.00
CA SER A 548 2.82 -29.64 17.26
C SER A 548 1.45 -29.30 17.83
N GLN A 549 0.82 -30.22 18.55
CA GLN A 549 -0.45 -29.96 19.22
C GLN A 549 -0.30 -28.87 20.30
N VAL A 550 -1.28 -27.95 20.31
CA VAL A 550 -1.32 -26.81 21.24
C VAL A 550 -2.31 -27.06 22.36
N SER A 551 -2.11 -27.73 23.32
CA SER A 551 -3.00 -28.07 24.41
C SER A 551 -3.55 -29.49 24.30
N ASP A 552 -3.76 -30.07 25.45
CA ASP A 552 -4.27 -31.44 25.52
C ASP A 552 -5.81 -31.46 25.33
N TRP A 553 -6.57 -31.31 26.36
CA TRP A 553 -8.01 -31.36 26.33
C TRP A 553 -8.55 -30.01 26.79
N TRP A 554 -9.35 -29.35 25.96
CA TRP A 554 -9.83 -28.02 26.30
C TRP A 554 -11.35 -27.87 26.12
N TRP A 555 -11.96 -27.05 26.99
CA TRP A 555 -13.39 -26.81 27.02
C TRP A 555 -13.90 -26.08 25.78
N SER A 556 -15.05 -26.54 25.25
CA SER A 556 -15.93 -25.70 24.47
C SER A 556 -16.97 -25.00 25.36
N LEU A 557 -17.74 -24.08 24.74
CA LEU A 557 -18.86 -23.42 25.43
C LEU A 557 -20.18 -24.20 25.33
N SER A 558 -20.23 -25.27 24.52
CA SER A 558 -21.48 -25.92 24.13
C SER A 558 -21.88 -27.01 25.11
N PRO A 559 -23.14 -26.98 25.63
CA PRO A 559 -23.76 -28.09 26.36
C PRO A 559 -23.82 -29.38 25.52
N SER A 560 -23.78 -30.54 26.18
CA SER A 560 -23.90 -31.83 25.51
C SER A 560 -25.11 -32.62 26.06
N VAL A 561 -24.95 -33.35 27.12
CA VAL A 561 -25.94 -34.32 27.60
C VAL A 561 -26.20 -34.18 29.09
N TRP A 562 -27.45 -34.35 29.52
CA TRP A 562 -27.83 -34.72 30.87
C TRP A 562 -28.10 -36.23 30.93
N SER A 563 -27.33 -36.96 31.71
CA SER A 563 -27.45 -38.42 31.83
C SER A 563 -28.33 -38.88 32.99
N GLY A 564 -28.94 -37.95 33.72
CA GLY A 564 -29.66 -38.20 34.97
C GLY A 564 -28.78 -38.15 36.23
N ALA A 565 -27.52 -38.51 36.10
CA ALA A 565 -26.55 -38.49 37.20
C ALA A 565 -25.41 -37.49 36.97
N TYR A 566 -25.05 -37.27 35.72
CA TYR A 566 -23.92 -36.46 35.32
C TYR A 566 -24.32 -35.54 34.19
N LEU A 567 -23.71 -34.35 34.20
CA LEU A 567 -23.88 -33.32 33.19
C LEU A 567 -22.62 -33.18 32.37
N TYR A 568 -22.78 -33.11 31.06
CA TYR A 568 -21.67 -33.08 30.11
C TYR A 568 -21.65 -31.79 29.28
N VAL A 569 -20.44 -31.36 28.95
CA VAL A 569 -20.14 -30.24 28.03
C VAL A 569 -19.14 -30.73 26.99
N TRP A 570 -19.27 -30.26 25.75
CA TRP A 570 -18.35 -30.57 24.71
C TRP A 570 -16.95 -30.03 25.00
N ARG A 571 -15.92 -30.80 24.60
CA ARG A 571 -14.51 -30.45 24.65
C ARG A 571 -13.80 -30.89 23.39
N TRP A 572 -12.64 -30.30 23.13
CA TRP A 572 -11.67 -30.92 22.23
C TRP A 572 -10.87 -31.97 23.00
N TYR A 573 -10.79 -33.18 22.43
CA TYR A 573 -10.06 -34.30 23.00
C TYR A 573 -8.84 -34.63 22.15
N SER A 574 -7.63 -34.15 22.55
CA SER A 574 -6.43 -34.22 21.74
C SER A 574 -5.91 -35.65 21.49
N ASP A 575 -6.08 -36.57 22.46
CA ASP A 575 -5.57 -37.94 22.32
C ASP A 575 -6.23 -38.70 21.14
N ALA A 576 -7.51 -38.47 20.93
CA ALA A 576 -8.24 -38.97 19.78
C ALA A 576 -8.29 -37.97 18.61
N ALA A 577 -7.89 -36.70 18.84
CA ALA A 577 -8.01 -35.59 17.90
C ALA A 577 -9.45 -35.46 17.36
N ASP A 578 -10.41 -35.44 18.25
CA ASP A 578 -11.84 -35.33 17.94
C ASP A 578 -12.58 -34.39 18.91
N LEU A 579 -13.80 -34.06 18.57
CA LEU A 579 -14.75 -33.38 19.44
C LEU A 579 -15.47 -34.45 20.30
N ASP A 580 -15.30 -34.38 21.61
CA ASP A 580 -15.83 -35.32 22.61
C ASP A 580 -16.52 -34.54 23.73
N ASP A 581 -17.26 -35.22 24.59
CA ASP A 581 -17.87 -34.60 25.76
C ASP A 581 -17.36 -35.19 27.08
N ILE A 582 -17.39 -34.41 28.13
CA ILE A 582 -16.93 -34.80 29.45
C ILE A 582 -17.78 -34.16 30.54
N VAL A 583 -17.80 -34.79 31.69
CA VAL A 583 -18.50 -34.27 32.88
C VAL A 583 -17.94 -32.91 33.30
N VAL A 584 -18.81 -31.92 33.53
CA VAL A 584 -18.47 -30.49 33.78
C VAL A 584 -17.51 -30.27 34.96
N ASN A 585 -17.41 -31.20 35.90
CA ASN A 585 -16.52 -31.07 37.05
C ASN A 585 -15.11 -31.64 36.85
N ARG A 586 -14.75 -32.07 35.64
CA ARG A 586 -13.38 -32.44 35.26
C ARG A 586 -12.58 -31.18 34.99
N ALA A 587 -11.29 -31.22 35.26
CA ALA A 587 -10.38 -30.14 34.89
C ALA A 587 -9.88 -30.37 33.45
N ASN A 588 -10.10 -29.41 32.58
CA ASN A 588 -9.52 -29.37 31.24
C ASN A 588 -8.87 -28.00 31.01
N ALA A 589 -8.03 -27.92 30.01
CA ALA A 589 -7.40 -26.66 29.58
C ALA A 589 -8.46 -25.63 29.16
N VAL A 590 -8.11 -24.36 29.30
CA VAL A 590 -8.97 -23.24 28.96
C VAL A 590 -8.29 -22.44 27.85
N ARG A 591 -8.95 -22.35 26.70
CA ARG A 591 -8.53 -21.51 25.56
C ARG A 591 -9.57 -20.40 25.36
N PRO A 592 -9.30 -19.19 25.83
CA PRO A 592 -10.28 -18.11 25.73
C PRO A 592 -10.44 -17.63 24.30
N VAL A 593 -11.61 -17.06 24.03
CA VAL A 593 -12.00 -16.45 22.78
C VAL A 593 -12.42 -15.01 23.04
N ILE A 594 -11.91 -14.09 22.21
CA ILE A 594 -12.33 -12.69 22.17
C ILE A 594 -12.78 -12.32 20.76
N SER A 595 -13.39 -11.16 20.59
CA SER A 595 -13.74 -10.64 19.27
C SER A 595 -13.24 -9.21 19.14
N LEU A 596 -12.38 -8.94 18.14
CA LEU A 596 -11.89 -7.60 17.86
C LEU A 596 -12.91 -6.82 17.04
N LYS A 597 -13.13 -5.54 17.33
CA LYS A 597 -14.00 -4.67 16.53
C LYS A 597 -13.52 -4.60 15.09
N SER A 598 -14.45 -4.46 14.14
CA SER A 598 -14.15 -4.35 12.70
C SER A 598 -13.29 -3.13 12.33
N CYS A 599 -13.37 -2.05 13.11
CA CYS A 599 -12.60 -0.83 12.91
C CYS A 599 -11.12 -0.93 13.34
N ASN A 600 -10.68 -2.05 13.94
CA ASN A 600 -9.28 -2.20 14.31
C ASN A 600 -8.37 -2.19 13.10
N LEU A 601 -7.43 -1.25 13.10
CA LEU A 601 -6.41 -1.12 12.07
C LEU A 601 -5.25 -2.09 12.34
N ILE A 602 -4.62 -2.54 11.26
CA ILE A 602 -3.40 -3.34 11.34
C ILE A 602 -2.21 -2.54 10.79
N SER A 603 -1.06 -2.73 11.41
CA SER A 603 0.20 -2.12 10.97
C SER A 603 0.96 -2.98 9.96
N GLY A 604 0.49 -4.18 9.65
CA GLY A 604 1.10 -5.09 8.69
C GLY A 604 0.72 -6.55 8.92
N GLY A 605 1.36 -7.43 8.17
CA GLY A 605 1.20 -8.87 8.24
C GLY A 605 0.38 -9.46 7.08
N ASP A 606 0.58 -10.76 6.86
CA ASP A 606 -0.12 -11.58 5.86
C ASP A 606 -0.92 -12.74 6.51
N GLY A 607 -0.97 -12.73 7.84
CA GLY A 607 -1.64 -13.76 8.63
C GLY A 607 -0.88 -15.06 8.80
N SER A 608 0.35 -15.18 8.30
CA SER A 608 1.21 -16.33 8.57
C SER A 608 1.77 -16.29 9.99
N ALA A 609 2.28 -17.42 10.51
CA ALA A 609 2.89 -17.49 11.83
C ALA A 609 4.13 -16.59 11.95
N ASN A 610 4.92 -16.46 10.89
CA ASN A 610 6.13 -15.65 10.85
C ASN A 610 5.83 -14.16 10.63
N ASN A 611 4.66 -13.84 10.06
CA ASN A 611 4.22 -12.48 9.77
C ASN A 611 2.71 -12.32 10.06
N PRO A 612 2.29 -12.44 11.34
CA PRO A 612 0.88 -12.36 11.72
C PRO A 612 0.31 -10.97 11.45
N TYR A 613 -0.99 -10.85 11.26
CA TYR A 613 -1.66 -9.56 11.27
C TYR A 613 -1.40 -8.85 12.60
N ILE A 614 -0.75 -7.70 12.57
CA ILE A 614 -0.39 -6.93 13.77
C ILE A 614 -1.45 -5.85 13.99
N VAL A 615 -2.28 -6.04 15.01
CA VAL A 615 -3.30 -5.04 15.37
C VAL A 615 -2.63 -3.83 16.00
N SER A 616 -2.88 -2.64 15.43
CA SER A 616 -2.39 -1.38 15.98
C SER A 616 -3.10 -1.06 17.30
N THR A 617 -2.32 -0.74 18.31
CA THR A 617 -2.81 -0.35 19.65
C THR A 617 -2.35 1.05 20.04
N ASP A 618 -1.99 1.89 19.06
CA ASP A 618 -1.52 3.27 19.23
C ASP A 618 -2.63 4.29 19.48
N GLY A 619 -3.88 3.85 19.46
CA GLY A 619 -5.05 4.70 19.73
C GLY A 619 -5.69 5.32 18.49
N THR A 620 -5.17 5.07 17.30
CA THR A 620 -5.73 5.60 16.04
C THR A 620 -6.91 4.79 15.51
N SER A 621 -7.10 3.55 16.03
CA SER A 621 -8.22 2.69 15.69
C SER A 621 -9.36 2.78 16.70
N CYS A 622 -10.58 2.62 16.23
CA CYS A 622 -11.80 2.61 17.04
C CYS A 622 -11.84 3.69 18.12
#